data_5417efd03c893ff3aac52705c1ba7176
#
_entry.id   5417efd03c893ff3aac52705c1ba7176
#
_cell.length_a   1.000
_cell.length_b   1.000
_cell.length_c   1.000
_cell.angle_alpha   90.00
_cell.angle_beta   90.00
_cell.angle_gamma   90.00
#
_symmetry.space_group_name_H-M   'P 1'
#
loop_
_entity.id
_entity.type
_entity.pdbx_description
1 polymer ?
#
loop_
_entity_poly.entity_id
_entity_poly.type
_entity_poly.pdbx_seq_one_letter_code
_entity_poly.pdbx_strand_id
1 'polypeptide(L)'
;MSVRRAVAMLAALLAVLFGAGAVQASSQAGTIDRAVLSAPPTAGAAPLAVQASCTARNVSHYDAYTGRTWTRDWVCGNRAGAPLRACGSFIPACSVIGWLDTSPSWFVCWASGPPHSGGNNIWYYTMGDRIAPGGERNHGWGFIPAVDVWTSTDPWPGMTECNIP
;
A
#
# COMPACT_ATOMS: atom_id res chain seq x y z
N MET A 1 -49.49 -1.57 -24.66
CA MET A 1 -49.99 -2.02 -23.34
C MET A 1 -48.97 -1.68 -22.29
N SER A 2 -49.31 -0.67 -21.49
CA SER A 2 -48.41 -0.04 -20.51
C SER A 2 -48.67 -0.63 -19.11
N VAL A 3 -47.64 -1.18 -18.46
CA VAL A 3 -47.80 -1.64 -17.06
C VAL A 3 -46.89 -0.75 -16.20
N ARG A 4 -47.50 0.22 -15.54
CA ARG A 4 -46.89 1.04 -14.49
C ARG A 4 -46.89 0.22 -13.19
N ARG A 5 -45.70 -0.06 -12.64
CA ARG A 5 -45.57 -0.58 -11.29
C ARG A 5 -45.12 0.56 -10.35
N ALA A 6 -46.03 0.91 -9.45
CA ALA A 6 -45.81 1.81 -8.34
C ALA A 6 -44.97 1.09 -7.28
N VAL A 7 -43.89 1.69 -6.81
CA VAL A 7 -43.13 1.24 -5.63
C VAL A 7 -43.44 2.18 -4.48
N ALA A 8 -44.06 1.62 -3.46
CA ALA A 8 -44.39 2.33 -2.21
C ALA A 8 -43.11 2.46 -1.37
N MET A 9 -42.80 3.69 -0.96
CA MET A 9 -41.77 3.97 0.04
C MET A 9 -42.30 3.76 1.44
N LEU A 10 -41.70 2.86 2.21
CA LEU A 10 -41.90 2.73 3.66
C LEU A 10 -40.78 3.51 4.34
N ALA A 11 -41.12 4.62 5.00
CA ALA A 11 -40.21 5.36 5.87
C ALA A 11 -40.31 4.78 7.27
N ALA A 12 -39.20 4.19 7.77
CA ALA A 12 -39.06 3.80 9.16
C ALA A 12 -38.30 4.86 9.95
N LEU A 13 -38.98 5.58 10.83
CA LEU A 13 -38.38 6.45 11.84
C LEU A 13 -37.80 5.59 12.97
N LEU A 14 -36.46 5.65 13.17
CA LEU A 14 -35.82 5.16 14.40
C LEU A 14 -35.47 6.36 15.27
N ALA A 15 -36.16 6.48 16.41
CA ALA A 15 -35.83 7.41 17.48
C ALA A 15 -34.66 6.85 18.30
N VAL A 16 -33.55 7.56 18.35
CA VAL A 16 -32.39 7.24 19.21
C VAL A 16 -32.51 8.06 20.49
N LEU A 17 -32.73 7.39 21.60
CA LEU A 17 -32.73 7.97 22.94
C LEU A 17 -31.29 8.24 23.40
N PHE A 18 -30.95 9.50 23.63
CA PHE A 18 -29.73 9.92 24.29
C PHE A 18 -29.80 9.71 25.79
N GLY A 19 -29.08 8.71 26.31
CA GLY A 19 -28.84 8.53 27.73
C GLY A 19 -27.65 9.40 28.19
N ALA A 20 -27.93 10.44 29.00
CA ALA A 20 -26.88 11.22 29.66
C ALA A 20 -26.36 10.44 30.87
N GLY A 21 -25.15 9.89 30.79
CA GLY A 21 -24.43 9.31 31.92
C GLY A 21 -23.58 10.38 32.61
N ALA A 22 -23.95 10.74 33.83
CA ALA A 22 -23.17 11.63 34.69
C ALA A 22 -21.97 10.87 35.27
N VAL A 23 -20.76 11.35 34.95
CA VAL A 23 -19.51 10.87 35.55
C VAL A 23 -19.27 11.64 36.83
N GLN A 24 -19.36 10.97 37.99
CA GLN A 24 -19.03 11.51 39.28
C GLN A 24 -17.51 11.48 39.46
N ALA A 25 -16.91 12.67 39.63
CA ALA A 25 -15.51 12.81 40.02
C ALA A 25 -15.39 12.59 41.53
N SER A 26 -14.73 11.49 41.93
CA SER A 26 -14.35 11.24 43.32
C SER A 26 -13.01 11.93 43.59
N SER A 27 -13.04 13.00 44.38
CA SER A 27 -11.83 13.62 44.93
C SER A 27 -11.30 12.75 46.07
N GLN A 28 -10.18 12.07 45.91
CA GLN A 28 -9.42 11.50 47.03
C GLN A 28 -8.22 12.42 47.32
N ALA A 29 -8.31 13.10 48.45
CA ALA A 29 -7.16 13.75 49.07
C ALA A 29 -6.26 12.67 49.68
N GLY A 30 -5.17 12.34 49.01
CA GLY A 30 -4.11 11.43 49.47
C GLY A 30 -2.87 12.21 49.80
N THR A 31 -2.46 12.08 51.00
CA THR A 31 -1.31 12.61 51.74
C THR A 31 -0.02 12.55 50.93
N ILE A 32 0.74 13.67 50.96
CA ILE A 32 2.06 13.78 50.37
C ILE A 32 3.04 12.97 51.21
N ASP A 33 3.54 11.86 50.67
CA ASP A 33 4.72 11.20 51.23
C ASP A 33 5.88 11.29 50.24
N ARG A 34 6.85 11.92 50.75
CA ARG A 34 8.28 12.06 50.49
C ARG A 34 8.85 11.40 49.21
N ALA A 35 9.45 12.29 48.42
CA ALA A 35 10.32 12.08 47.27
C ALA A 35 11.13 10.77 47.26
N VAL A 36 10.73 9.91 46.34
CA VAL A 36 11.65 8.98 45.72
C VAL A 36 12.09 9.63 44.41
N LEU A 37 13.37 9.96 44.35
CA LEU A 37 14.03 10.40 43.11
C LEU A 37 13.90 9.24 42.08
N SER A 38 12.84 9.24 41.35
CA SER A 38 12.72 8.38 40.17
C SER A 38 13.72 8.89 39.14
N ALA A 39 14.69 8.04 38.82
CA ALA A 39 15.54 8.25 37.65
C ALA A 39 14.69 8.54 36.41
N PRO A 40 15.11 9.45 35.51
CA PRO A 40 14.37 9.69 34.29
C PRO A 40 14.22 8.36 33.54
N PRO A 41 13.06 8.08 32.95
CA PRO A 41 12.90 6.90 32.12
C PRO A 41 13.99 6.94 31.07
N THR A 42 14.84 5.90 31.07
CA THR A 42 15.80 5.69 29.99
C THR A 42 15.01 5.81 28.69
N ALA A 43 15.36 6.78 27.85
CA ALA A 43 14.75 6.99 26.57
C ALA A 43 14.77 5.64 25.85
N GLY A 44 13.59 5.01 25.72
CA GLY A 44 13.46 3.77 24.99
C GLY A 44 14.09 3.98 23.64
N ALA A 45 15.02 3.10 23.28
CA ALA A 45 15.62 3.13 21.96
C ALA A 45 14.48 3.25 20.94
N ALA A 46 14.49 4.30 20.14
CA ALA A 46 13.53 4.46 19.05
C ALA A 46 13.56 3.15 18.25
N PRO A 47 12.40 2.59 17.86
CA PRO A 47 12.39 1.38 17.06
C PRO A 47 13.32 1.64 15.87
N LEU A 48 14.30 0.75 15.67
CA LEU A 48 15.22 0.82 14.54
C LEU A 48 14.33 0.98 13.29
N ALA A 49 14.37 2.15 12.67
CA ALA A 49 13.69 2.37 11.41
C ALA A 49 14.21 1.26 10.51
N VAL A 50 13.32 0.36 10.09
CA VAL A 50 13.65 -0.66 9.08
C VAL A 50 14.17 0.16 7.91
N GLN A 51 15.48 0.08 7.66
CA GLN A 51 16.08 0.82 6.56
C GLN A 51 15.40 0.33 5.30
N ALA A 52 14.63 1.21 4.70
CA ALA A 52 13.96 0.97 3.44
C ALA A 52 15.05 0.79 2.37
N SER A 53 15.42 -0.44 2.10
CA SER A 53 16.49 -0.81 1.18
C SER A 53 16.07 -2.00 0.32
N CYS A 54 16.59 -2.03 -0.91
CA CYS A 54 16.41 -3.16 -1.81
C CYS A 54 17.70 -3.95 -1.94
N THR A 55 17.59 -5.25 -2.14
CA THR A 55 18.73 -6.14 -2.41
C THR A 55 18.70 -6.58 -3.86
N ALA A 56 19.76 -6.24 -4.62
CA ALA A 56 19.92 -6.68 -6.00
C ALA A 56 20.21 -8.17 -6.06
N ARG A 57 19.60 -8.88 -7.03
CA ARG A 57 19.85 -10.29 -7.31
C ARG A 57 19.99 -10.51 -8.81
N ASN A 58 20.77 -11.51 -9.21
CA ASN A 58 20.88 -11.98 -10.59
C ASN A 58 19.92 -13.15 -10.81
N VAL A 59 18.62 -12.87 -10.65
CA VAL A 59 17.54 -13.83 -10.91
C VAL A 59 16.84 -13.43 -12.20
N SER A 60 16.58 -14.43 -13.06
CA SER A 60 15.91 -14.19 -14.33
C SER A 60 14.41 -14.41 -14.20
N HIS A 61 13.64 -13.46 -14.76
CA HIS A 61 12.18 -13.53 -14.85
C HIS A 61 11.74 -13.36 -16.29
N TYR A 62 11.00 -14.31 -16.81
CA TYR A 62 10.39 -14.18 -18.14
C TYR A 62 9.07 -13.44 -18.02
N ASP A 63 8.98 -12.31 -18.68
CA ASP A 63 7.79 -11.49 -18.78
C ASP A 63 6.99 -11.90 -20.02
N ALA A 64 5.95 -12.67 -19.81
CA ALA A 64 5.11 -13.16 -20.90
C ALA A 64 4.27 -12.05 -21.56
N TYR A 65 4.07 -10.91 -20.90
CA TYR A 65 3.35 -9.77 -21.47
C TYR A 65 4.17 -9.03 -22.53
N THR A 66 5.47 -8.81 -22.26
CA THR A 66 6.36 -8.09 -23.19
C THR A 66 7.22 -9.03 -24.03
N GLY A 67 7.22 -10.34 -23.73
CA GLY A 67 8.12 -11.33 -24.35
C GLY A 67 9.59 -11.18 -23.93
N ARG A 68 9.88 -10.41 -22.88
CA ARG A 68 11.22 -10.06 -22.43
C ARG A 68 11.68 -10.93 -21.28
N THR A 69 12.98 -11.24 -21.23
CA THR A 69 13.61 -11.83 -20.04
C THR A 69 14.42 -10.76 -19.32
N TRP A 70 14.04 -10.51 -18.07
CA TRP A 70 14.76 -9.69 -17.13
C TRP A 70 15.82 -10.56 -16.43
N THR A 71 17.08 -10.16 -16.40
CA THR A 71 18.19 -10.97 -15.85
C THR A 71 18.62 -10.54 -14.46
N ARG A 72 18.01 -9.48 -13.93
CA ARG A 72 18.25 -8.93 -12.61
C ARG A 72 16.96 -8.44 -12.00
N ASP A 73 16.85 -8.60 -10.68
CA ASP A 73 15.77 -8.04 -9.88
C ASP A 73 16.30 -7.35 -8.61
N TRP A 74 15.44 -6.62 -7.94
CA TRP A 74 15.67 -6.00 -6.62
C TRP A 74 14.56 -6.42 -5.69
N VAL A 75 14.91 -7.06 -4.58
CA VAL A 75 13.97 -7.43 -3.53
C VAL A 75 13.85 -6.27 -2.56
N CYS A 76 12.68 -5.67 -2.50
CA CYS A 76 12.35 -4.52 -1.66
C CYS A 76 11.18 -4.87 -0.73
N GLY A 77 11.15 -4.29 0.47
CA GLY A 77 9.94 -4.25 1.27
C GLY A 77 8.82 -3.49 0.53
N ASN A 78 7.58 -3.93 0.69
CA ASN A 78 6.42 -3.31 0.05
C ASN A 78 5.16 -3.48 0.90
N ARG A 79 4.12 -2.75 0.58
CA ARG A 79 2.80 -2.95 1.19
C ARG A 79 2.20 -4.27 0.67
N ALA A 80 1.95 -5.22 1.58
CA ALA A 80 1.23 -6.44 1.26
C ALA A 80 -0.23 -6.12 0.84
N GLY A 81 -0.73 -6.81 -0.16
CA GLY A 81 -2.03 -6.54 -0.77
C GLY A 81 -2.05 -5.29 -1.66
N ALA A 82 -0.89 -4.76 -2.05
CA ALA A 82 -0.80 -3.61 -2.95
C ALA A 82 -1.30 -3.95 -4.36
N PRO A 83 -2.17 -3.12 -4.97
CA PRO A 83 -2.69 -3.38 -6.30
C PRO A 83 -1.65 -3.08 -7.38
N LEU A 84 -1.49 -4.03 -8.32
CA LEU A 84 -0.76 -3.81 -9.55
C LEU A 84 -1.70 -3.26 -10.63
N ARG A 85 -1.19 -2.33 -11.42
CA ARG A 85 -1.91 -1.70 -12.53
C ARG A 85 -1.32 -2.07 -13.88
N ALA A 86 -2.17 -2.11 -14.90
CA ALA A 86 -1.77 -2.42 -16.26
C ALA A 86 -0.72 -1.46 -16.83
N CYS A 87 -0.68 -0.23 -16.33
CA CYS A 87 0.32 0.79 -16.64
C CYS A 87 0.57 1.67 -15.40
N GLY A 88 1.67 2.41 -15.38
CA GLY A 88 2.03 3.29 -14.28
C GLY A 88 1.13 4.52 -14.17
N SER A 89 -0.16 4.33 -13.88
CA SER A 89 -1.15 5.41 -13.77
C SER A 89 -2.40 4.97 -13.00
N PHE A 90 -3.20 5.94 -12.53
CA PHE A 90 -4.50 5.72 -11.89
C PHE A 90 -5.71 5.95 -12.81
N ILE A 91 -5.50 6.24 -14.10
CA ILE A 91 -6.61 6.40 -15.05
C ILE A 91 -7.36 5.08 -15.25
N PRO A 92 -8.64 5.07 -15.65
CA PRO A 92 -9.43 3.84 -15.84
C PRO A 92 -8.82 2.84 -16.81
N ALA A 93 -8.11 3.30 -17.86
CA ALA A 93 -7.40 2.44 -18.81
C ALA A 93 -6.25 1.65 -18.16
N CYS A 94 -5.67 2.16 -17.05
CA CYS A 94 -4.69 1.47 -16.21
C CYS A 94 -5.38 0.72 -15.07
N SER A 95 -6.27 -0.20 -15.41
CA SER A 95 -7.02 -1.00 -14.44
C SER A 95 -6.11 -1.80 -13.50
N VAL A 96 -6.63 -2.21 -12.35
CA VAL A 96 -5.97 -3.17 -11.47
C VAL A 96 -5.97 -4.52 -12.15
N ILE A 97 -4.80 -5.12 -12.32
CA ILE A 97 -4.59 -6.41 -12.99
C ILE A 97 -4.13 -7.52 -12.04
N GLY A 98 -3.81 -7.18 -10.80
CA GLY A 98 -3.35 -8.12 -9.79
C GLY A 98 -2.98 -7.45 -8.48
N TRP A 99 -2.40 -8.23 -7.58
CA TRP A 99 -1.95 -7.77 -6.26
C TRP A 99 -0.61 -8.39 -5.90
N LEU A 100 0.21 -7.62 -5.18
CA LEU A 100 1.35 -8.14 -4.41
C LEU A 100 0.84 -8.50 -3.02
N ASP A 101 0.55 -9.77 -2.76
CA ASP A 101 0.03 -10.24 -1.47
C ASP A 101 1.17 -10.46 -0.45
N THR A 102 2.41 -10.60 -0.93
CA THR A 102 3.61 -10.81 -0.11
C THR A 102 4.44 -9.53 0.10
N SER A 103 5.31 -9.56 1.12
CA SER A 103 6.37 -8.59 1.36
C SER A 103 7.52 -9.31 2.10
N PRO A 104 8.79 -9.15 1.68
CA PRO A 104 9.23 -8.34 0.52
C PRO A 104 8.91 -9.00 -0.82
N SER A 105 8.83 -8.17 -1.88
CA SER A 105 8.64 -8.62 -3.25
C SER A 105 9.80 -8.16 -4.14
N TRP A 106 9.87 -8.69 -5.36
CA TRP A 106 10.93 -8.35 -6.31
C TRP A 106 10.40 -7.41 -7.40
N PHE A 107 11.28 -6.57 -7.91
CA PHE A 107 11.01 -5.57 -8.95
C PHE A 107 12.14 -5.62 -9.98
N VAL A 108 11.84 -5.39 -11.26
CA VAL A 108 12.83 -5.53 -12.34
C VAL A 108 13.23 -4.22 -12.98
N CYS A 109 12.37 -3.19 -12.93
CA CYS A 109 12.63 -1.86 -13.47
C CYS A 109 11.64 -0.84 -12.90
N TRP A 110 11.87 0.44 -13.21
CA TRP A 110 10.97 1.54 -12.84
C TRP A 110 10.57 2.36 -14.07
N ALA A 111 9.45 3.07 -14.00
CA ALA A 111 8.99 3.99 -15.04
C ALA A 111 8.49 5.29 -14.40
N SER A 112 8.55 6.38 -15.17
CA SER A 112 7.87 7.62 -14.84
C SER A 112 6.41 7.55 -15.24
N GLY A 113 5.52 8.01 -14.35
CA GLY A 113 4.08 8.08 -14.59
C GLY A 113 3.48 9.35 -13.97
N PRO A 114 2.15 9.43 -13.83
CA PRO A 114 1.52 10.49 -13.05
C PRO A 114 1.98 10.47 -11.58
N PRO A 115 2.00 11.65 -10.93
CA PRO A 115 2.27 11.74 -9.49
C PRO A 115 1.30 10.90 -8.66
N HIS A 116 1.80 10.34 -7.56
CA HIS A 116 1.03 9.61 -6.57
C HIS A 116 1.20 10.21 -5.16
N SER A 117 0.45 9.71 -4.19
CA SER A 117 0.41 10.26 -2.82
C SER A 117 1.75 10.24 -2.07
N GLY A 118 2.74 9.50 -2.57
CA GLY A 118 4.12 9.49 -2.05
C GLY A 118 4.96 10.69 -2.44
N GLY A 119 4.42 11.67 -3.18
CA GLY A 119 5.10 12.92 -3.54
C GLY A 119 6.05 12.83 -4.74
N ASN A 120 6.11 11.68 -5.43
CA ASN A 120 6.86 11.51 -6.66
C ASN A 120 6.00 10.86 -7.76
N ASN A 121 6.61 10.55 -8.90
CA ASN A 121 5.96 9.99 -10.08
C ASN A 121 6.60 8.65 -10.52
N ILE A 122 7.27 7.96 -9.61
CA ILE A 122 7.97 6.70 -9.91
C ILE A 122 7.03 5.51 -9.69
N TRP A 123 7.07 4.57 -10.62
CA TRP A 123 6.31 3.34 -10.64
C TRP A 123 7.26 2.16 -10.85
N TYR A 124 7.17 1.15 -10.02
CA TYR A 124 8.00 -0.05 -10.12
C TYR A 124 7.27 -1.17 -10.83
N TYR A 125 7.99 -1.94 -11.66
CA TYR A 125 7.43 -3.02 -12.48
C TYR A 125 7.79 -4.38 -11.91
N THR A 126 6.78 -5.24 -11.82
CA THR A 126 6.88 -6.58 -11.23
C THR A 126 5.74 -7.48 -11.71
N MET A 127 5.76 -8.75 -11.30
CA MET A 127 4.64 -9.68 -11.46
C MET A 127 3.91 -9.83 -10.11
N GLY A 128 2.59 -9.79 -10.15
CA GLY A 128 1.75 -9.98 -8.97
C GLY A 128 1.70 -11.43 -8.49
N ASP A 129 1.44 -11.60 -7.20
CA ASP A 129 1.21 -12.91 -6.59
C ASP A 129 -0.16 -13.47 -6.97
N ARG A 130 -1.10 -12.58 -7.30
CA ARG A 130 -2.46 -12.92 -7.68
C ARG A 130 -2.95 -12.04 -8.83
N ILE A 131 -3.55 -12.66 -9.85
CA ILE A 131 -4.09 -11.97 -11.02
C ILE A 131 -5.54 -11.57 -10.75
N ALA A 132 -5.92 -10.33 -11.09
CA ALA A 132 -7.31 -9.84 -11.05
C ALA A 132 -8.07 -10.29 -12.31
N PRO A 133 -9.40 -10.38 -12.25
CA PRO A 133 -10.22 -10.54 -13.46
C PRO A 133 -9.91 -9.43 -14.47
N GLY A 134 -9.56 -9.82 -15.70
CA GLY A 134 -9.11 -8.90 -16.76
C GLY A 134 -7.61 -8.62 -16.77
N GLY A 135 -6.85 -9.13 -15.79
CA GLY A 135 -5.38 -9.02 -15.73
C GLY A 135 -4.64 -10.12 -16.48
N GLU A 136 -5.36 -11.07 -17.06
CA GLU A 136 -4.80 -12.24 -17.75
C GLU A 136 -3.98 -11.82 -18.99
N ARG A 137 -4.36 -10.72 -19.66
CA ARG A 137 -3.62 -10.17 -20.82
C ARG A 137 -2.20 -9.76 -20.47
N ASN A 138 -2.00 -9.27 -19.26
CA ASN A 138 -0.70 -8.84 -18.75
C ASN A 138 0.05 -10.01 -18.08
N HIS A 139 -0.53 -11.20 -18.04
CA HIS A 139 0.05 -12.36 -17.33
C HIS A 139 0.48 -12.04 -15.89
N GLY A 140 -0.24 -11.11 -15.24
CA GLY A 140 0.08 -10.64 -13.90
C GLY A 140 1.20 -9.59 -13.81
N TRP A 141 1.83 -9.22 -14.92
CA TRP A 141 2.88 -8.20 -14.95
C TRP A 141 2.29 -6.79 -14.97
N GLY A 142 2.77 -5.92 -14.10
CA GLY A 142 2.26 -4.56 -14.00
C GLY A 142 3.06 -3.65 -13.09
N PHE A 143 2.51 -2.48 -12.87
CA PHE A 143 3.14 -1.39 -12.14
C PHE A 143 2.50 -1.17 -10.77
N ILE A 144 3.34 -0.80 -9.81
CA ILE A 144 2.95 -0.36 -8.47
C ILE A 144 3.57 1.01 -8.21
N PRO A 145 2.85 1.98 -7.63
CA PRO A 145 3.43 3.28 -7.31
C PRO A 145 4.50 3.14 -6.20
N ALA A 146 5.55 3.95 -6.28
CA ALA A 146 6.66 3.89 -5.33
C ALA A 146 6.22 4.08 -3.86
N VAL A 147 5.11 4.77 -3.59
CA VAL A 147 4.56 4.91 -2.23
C VAL A 147 4.22 3.57 -1.57
N ASP A 148 4.01 2.53 -2.36
CA ASP A 148 3.73 1.17 -1.88
C ASP A 148 5.00 0.29 -1.79
N VAL A 149 6.16 0.83 -2.15
CA VAL A 149 7.48 0.16 -2.08
C VAL A 149 8.37 0.90 -1.11
N TRP A 150 8.95 0.20 -0.15
CA TRP A 150 9.74 0.85 0.90
C TRP A 150 11.17 1.04 0.44
N THR A 151 11.40 2.18 -0.19
CA THR A 151 12.68 2.67 -0.69
C THR A 151 13.05 3.96 0.02
N SER A 152 14.33 4.20 0.26
CA SER A 152 14.81 5.45 0.84
C SER A 152 14.93 6.56 -0.22
N THR A 153 14.93 6.18 -1.48
CA THR A 153 15.06 7.08 -2.65
C THR A 153 14.33 6.47 -3.83
N ASP A 154 13.59 7.28 -4.58
CA ASP A 154 12.89 6.85 -5.81
C ASP A 154 13.39 7.65 -7.03
N PRO A 155 13.75 6.95 -8.11
CA PRO A 155 13.85 5.49 -8.23
C PRO A 155 15.01 4.91 -7.41
N TRP A 156 14.91 3.61 -7.04
CA TRP A 156 15.97 2.93 -6.30
C TRP A 156 17.29 2.94 -7.09
N PRO A 157 18.42 3.34 -6.47
CA PRO A 157 19.70 3.43 -7.13
C PRO A 157 20.15 2.10 -7.76
N GLY A 158 20.53 2.15 -9.01
CA GLY A 158 20.99 0.98 -9.79
C GLY A 158 19.87 0.16 -10.45
N MET A 159 18.59 0.45 -10.15
CA MET A 159 17.48 -0.11 -10.93
C MET A 159 17.32 0.68 -12.23
N THR A 160 17.19 -0.04 -13.36
CA THR A 160 17.09 0.58 -14.69
C THR A 160 15.66 1.05 -14.97
N GLU A 161 15.52 2.07 -15.83
CA GLU A 161 14.22 2.46 -16.35
C GLU A 161 13.66 1.38 -17.26
N CYS A 162 12.34 1.16 -17.17
CA CYS A 162 11.64 0.22 -18.04
C CYS A 162 11.57 0.77 -19.46
N ASN A 163 12.06 0.00 -20.42
CA ASN A 163 11.79 0.26 -21.85
C ASN A 163 10.70 -0.75 -22.26
N ILE A 164 9.47 -0.48 -21.83
CA ILE A 164 8.28 -1.28 -22.13
C ILE A 164 7.38 -0.45 -23.03
N PRO A 165 6.83 -1.02 -24.12
CA PRO A 165 5.97 -0.32 -25.05
C PRO A 165 4.63 0.10 -24.45
#